data_9edb4a2d326127b2dd725f9b57717add
#
_entry.id   9edb4a2d326127b2dd725f9b57717add
#
_cell.length_a   1.000
_cell.length_b   1.000
_cell.length_c   1.000
_cell.angle_alpha   90.00
_cell.angle_beta   90.00
_cell.angle_gamma   90.00
#
_symmetry.space_group_name_H-M   'P 1'
#
loop_
_entity.id
_entity.type
_entity.pdbx_description
1 polymer ?
#
loop_
_entity_poly.entity_id
_entity_poly.type
_entity_poly.pdbx_seq_one_letter_code
_entity_poly.pdbx_strand_id
1 'polypeptide(L)'
;MSETVDAVVIGAGVVGLACAYELSRRLDSVLVLEREVGPGREISSRNSGVVHAGIYYPQDSLKTRLCIEGNRRLYAWCEAHDVPHKHTGKLIVATSAADEERLRTIARHARDVGAGDLRLMTGIEAREQEPELRCELALHSPTSGVVDVHELIASLVHQIIEADGMVVYHTGVDSVRKTEAGWLVQTTDSTGSEMELLARRVVNSAGLSALDVARKSGLAEAERPWRLYPCKGSYFALGSSAPKTRNSLIYPLPSGGGLGVHITADITGSRRAGPDAEFIDTIDYSVDESRAERFAEAVARYLPAIRPEHLTPDYSGIRPKLVGPEGGFADFVIRSPESQPGMVHLIGIESPGLTAALAIGAHVSNLIP
;
A
#
# COMPACT_ATOMS: atom_id res chain seq x y z
N MET A 1 17.45 -25.83 -23.54
CA MET A 1 16.06 -26.10 -23.09
C MET A 1 15.73 -25.01 -22.07
N SER A 2 14.72 -24.21 -22.32
CA SER A 2 14.26 -23.22 -21.32
C SER A 2 13.78 -23.97 -20.09
N GLU A 3 14.26 -23.59 -18.91
CA GLU A 3 13.73 -24.12 -17.64
C GLU A 3 12.25 -23.76 -17.52
N THR A 4 11.42 -24.73 -17.16
CA THR A 4 9.99 -24.54 -16.96
C THR A 4 9.73 -24.40 -15.48
N VAL A 5 9.10 -23.29 -15.07
CA VAL A 5 8.66 -23.03 -13.68
C VAL A 5 7.13 -23.03 -13.59
N ASP A 6 6.60 -23.37 -12.43
CA ASP A 6 5.14 -23.39 -12.22
C ASP A 6 4.54 -21.99 -12.18
N ALA A 7 5.25 -21.03 -11.57
CA ALA A 7 4.79 -19.64 -11.54
C ALA A 7 5.96 -18.66 -11.56
N VAL A 8 5.76 -17.56 -12.29
CA VAL A 8 6.58 -16.34 -12.22
C VAL A 8 5.75 -15.20 -11.61
N VAL A 9 6.31 -14.53 -10.60
CA VAL A 9 5.76 -13.31 -10.02
C VAL A 9 6.65 -12.14 -10.41
N ILE A 10 6.09 -11.14 -11.09
CA ILE A 10 6.81 -9.96 -11.57
C ILE A 10 6.70 -8.84 -10.54
N GLY A 11 7.83 -8.51 -9.90
CA GLY A 11 7.95 -7.49 -8.86
C GLY A 11 7.98 -8.06 -7.44
N ALA A 12 9.07 -7.76 -6.69
CA ALA A 12 9.27 -8.12 -5.29
C ALA A 12 8.80 -7.02 -4.32
N GLY A 13 7.73 -6.29 -4.65
CA GLY A 13 7.01 -5.47 -3.68
C GLY A 13 6.22 -6.36 -2.71
N VAL A 14 5.75 -5.78 -1.60
CA VAL A 14 5.03 -6.52 -0.55
C VAL A 14 3.85 -7.36 -1.09
N VAL A 15 3.16 -6.86 -2.11
CA VAL A 15 2.02 -7.55 -2.73
C VAL A 15 2.49 -8.74 -3.57
N GLY A 16 3.54 -8.56 -4.39
CA GLY A 16 4.12 -9.64 -5.18
C GLY A 16 4.69 -10.74 -4.30
N LEU A 17 5.41 -10.38 -3.24
CA LEU A 17 5.94 -11.34 -2.27
C LEU A 17 4.82 -12.11 -1.54
N ALA A 18 3.72 -11.44 -1.17
CA ALA A 18 2.56 -12.11 -0.57
C ALA A 18 1.90 -13.10 -1.56
N CYS A 19 1.84 -12.75 -2.86
CA CYS A 19 1.37 -13.69 -3.90
C CYS A 19 2.34 -14.86 -4.05
N ALA A 20 3.64 -14.61 -4.11
CA ALA A 20 4.65 -15.63 -4.23
C ALA A 20 4.64 -16.59 -3.03
N TYR A 21 4.51 -16.08 -1.82
CA TYR A 21 4.37 -16.89 -0.61
C TYR A 21 3.18 -17.86 -0.68
N GLU A 22 2.01 -17.36 -1.05
CA GLU A 22 0.81 -18.23 -1.14
C GLU A 22 0.94 -19.26 -2.28
N LEU A 23 1.63 -18.93 -3.37
CA LEU A 23 1.88 -19.85 -4.48
C LEU A 23 2.93 -20.89 -4.12
N SER A 24 4.04 -20.53 -3.45
CA SER A 24 5.11 -21.46 -3.08
C SER A 24 4.66 -22.55 -2.09
N ARG A 25 3.54 -22.34 -1.39
CA ARG A 25 2.92 -23.37 -0.54
C ARG A 25 2.11 -24.43 -1.33
N ARG A 26 1.92 -24.24 -2.63
CA ARG A 26 1.05 -25.07 -3.47
C ARG A 26 1.72 -25.57 -4.74
N LEU A 27 2.78 -24.93 -5.16
CA LEU A 27 3.48 -25.17 -6.40
C LEU A 27 4.94 -25.51 -6.11
N ASP A 28 5.52 -26.40 -6.92
CA ASP A 28 6.88 -26.91 -6.69
C ASP A 28 7.97 -25.89 -7.08
N SER A 29 7.65 -24.96 -8.00
CA SER A 29 8.63 -23.97 -8.49
C SER A 29 8.00 -22.59 -8.68
N VAL A 30 8.34 -21.66 -7.79
CA VAL A 30 7.90 -20.25 -7.84
C VAL A 30 9.11 -19.33 -7.91
N LEU A 31 9.13 -18.47 -8.92
CA LEU A 31 10.20 -17.51 -9.15
C LEU A 31 9.66 -16.08 -9.08
N VAL A 32 10.25 -15.26 -8.23
CA VAL A 32 9.99 -13.81 -8.17
C VAL A 32 11.09 -13.08 -8.92
N LEU A 33 10.72 -12.23 -9.88
CA LEU A 33 11.65 -11.41 -10.65
C LEU A 33 11.54 -9.96 -10.24
N GLU A 34 12.66 -9.36 -9.81
CA GLU A 34 12.73 -7.96 -9.37
C GLU A 34 13.85 -7.22 -10.13
N ARG A 35 13.51 -6.09 -10.72
CA ARG A 35 14.49 -5.27 -11.46
C ARG A 35 15.48 -4.53 -10.57
N GLU A 36 15.06 -4.19 -9.35
CA GLU A 36 15.88 -3.44 -8.39
C GLU A 36 16.90 -4.34 -7.67
N VAL A 37 17.81 -3.70 -6.95
CA VAL A 37 18.89 -4.37 -6.19
C VAL A 37 18.38 -5.22 -5.03
N GLY A 38 17.10 -5.12 -4.69
CA GLY A 38 16.48 -5.82 -3.55
C GLY A 38 14.98 -5.61 -3.48
N PRO A 39 14.30 -6.28 -2.56
CA PRO A 39 12.86 -6.25 -2.50
C PRO A 39 12.32 -4.93 -1.96
N GLY A 40 11.11 -4.55 -2.36
CA GLY A 40 10.34 -3.45 -1.81
C GLY A 40 10.86 -2.04 -2.11
N ARG A 41 11.73 -1.85 -3.09
CA ARG A 41 12.46 -0.59 -3.33
C ARG A 41 11.63 0.61 -3.79
N GLU A 42 10.44 0.37 -4.35
CA GLU A 42 9.56 1.44 -4.83
C GLU A 42 8.44 1.75 -3.83
N ILE A 43 7.19 1.46 -4.20
CA ILE A 43 5.99 1.80 -3.42
C ILE A 43 6.03 1.20 -2.01
N SER A 44 6.57 -0.01 -1.89
CA SER A 44 6.54 -0.77 -0.64
C SER A 44 7.45 -0.20 0.46
N SER A 45 8.56 0.44 0.12
CA SER A 45 9.44 1.13 1.10
C SER A 45 9.08 2.60 1.32
N ARG A 46 8.15 3.15 0.53
CA ARG A 46 7.85 4.58 0.49
C ARG A 46 6.40 4.86 0.88
N ASN A 47 5.98 4.33 2.03
CA ASN A 47 4.65 4.50 2.59
C ASN A 47 4.73 4.78 4.10
N SER A 48 3.59 4.99 4.75
CA SER A 48 3.54 5.35 6.17
C SER A 48 3.69 4.14 7.13
N GLY A 49 3.81 2.91 6.64
CA GLY A 49 3.79 1.70 7.49
C GLY A 49 2.48 1.46 8.24
N VAL A 50 1.39 2.12 7.85
CA VAL A 50 0.12 2.08 8.58
C VAL A 50 -0.68 0.85 8.24
N VAL A 51 -1.11 0.13 9.27
CA VAL A 51 -2.10 -0.94 9.21
C VAL A 51 -3.49 -0.33 9.31
N HIS A 52 -4.22 -0.34 8.20
CA HIS A 52 -5.56 0.26 8.08
C HIS A 52 -6.66 -0.71 8.52
N ALA A 53 -7.84 -0.16 8.91
CA ALA A 53 -9.00 -0.96 9.33
C ALA A 53 -10.10 -1.06 8.26
N GLY A 54 -9.94 -0.48 7.06
CA GLY A 54 -10.94 -0.56 5.98
C GLY A 54 -12.11 0.40 6.09
N ILE A 55 -11.95 1.54 6.74
CA ILE A 55 -13.02 2.46 7.20
C ILE A 55 -13.70 3.25 6.06
N TYR A 56 -12.99 3.55 4.95
CA TYR A 56 -13.38 4.61 4.02
C TYR A 56 -13.89 4.15 2.66
N TYR A 57 -13.76 2.87 2.35
CA TYR A 57 -13.99 2.37 1.00
C TYR A 57 -15.42 1.86 0.83
N PRO A 58 -16.01 1.89 -0.38
CA PRO A 58 -17.35 1.35 -0.64
C PRO A 58 -17.49 -0.10 -0.18
N GLN A 59 -18.66 -0.45 0.35
CA GLN A 59 -18.93 -1.73 1.01
C GLN A 59 -18.53 -2.95 0.15
N ASP A 60 -18.89 -2.94 -1.13
CA ASP A 60 -18.68 -4.07 -2.03
C ASP A 60 -17.32 -4.06 -2.75
N SER A 61 -16.42 -3.14 -2.36
CA SER A 61 -15.12 -3.01 -3.00
C SER A 61 -14.12 -4.06 -2.53
N LEU A 62 -13.18 -4.42 -3.41
CA LEU A 62 -12.02 -5.22 -3.05
C LEU A 62 -11.18 -4.53 -1.98
N LYS A 63 -11.04 -3.20 -2.04
CA LYS A 63 -10.34 -2.42 -1.03
C LYS A 63 -10.92 -2.63 0.37
N THR A 64 -12.25 -2.61 0.53
CA THR A 64 -12.90 -2.87 1.81
C THR A 64 -12.64 -4.29 2.28
N ARG A 65 -13.02 -5.28 1.47
CA ARG A 65 -12.93 -6.69 1.81
C ARG A 65 -11.48 -7.12 2.13
N LEU A 66 -10.56 -6.82 1.22
CA LEU A 66 -9.16 -7.23 1.36
C LEU A 66 -8.40 -6.44 2.43
N CYS A 67 -8.82 -5.19 2.73
CA CYS A 67 -8.25 -4.45 3.84
C CYS A 67 -8.66 -5.01 5.21
N ILE A 68 -9.94 -5.31 5.39
CA ILE A 68 -10.45 -5.87 6.66
C ILE A 68 -9.85 -7.26 6.91
N GLU A 69 -9.84 -8.12 5.91
CA GLU A 69 -9.21 -9.42 6.00
C GLU A 69 -7.69 -9.30 6.19
N GLY A 70 -7.05 -8.44 5.41
CA GLY A 70 -5.61 -8.19 5.45
C GLY A 70 -5.14 -7.63 6.78
N ASN A 71 -5.92 -6.77 7.44
CA ASN A 71 -5.61 -6.28 8.78
C ASN A 71 -5.38 -7.44 9.77
N ARG A 72 -6.32 -8.39 9.82
CA ARG A 72 -6.22 -9.56 10.70
C ARG A 72 -5.04 -10.47 10.32
N ARG A 73 -4.88 -10.75 9.01
CA ARG A 73 -3.79 -11.59 8.51
C ARG A 73 -2.42 -10.97 8.78
N LEU A 74 -2.30 -9.65 8.61
CA LEU A 74 -1.04 -8.93 8.80
C LEU A 74 -0.58 -8.96 10.26
N TYR A 75 -1.48 -8.71 11.21
CA TYR A 75 -1.13 -8.83 12.63
C TYR A 75 -0.78 -10.27 13.01
N ALA A 76 -1.57 -11.25 12.59
CA ALA A 76 -1.25 -12.66 12.83
C ALA A 76 0.10 -13.08 12.21
N TRP A 77 0.41 -12.56 11.02
CA TRP A 77 1.72 -12.76 10.39
C TRP A 77 2.85 -12.16 11.23
N CYS A 78 2.68 -10.91 11.66
CA CYS A 78 3.69 -10.21 12.44
C CYS A 78 3.98 -10.93 13.76
N GLU A 79 2.95 -11.43 14.43
CA GLU A 79 3.08 -12.24 15.66
C GLU A 79 3.79 -13.58 15.40
N ALA A 80 3.46 -14.25 14.30
CA ALA A 80 4.02 -15.57 13.96
C ALA A 80 5.49 -15.51 13.47
N HIS A 81 5.93 -14.38 12.95
CA HIS A 81 7.26 -14.23 12.34
C HIS A 81 8.10 -13.13 13.00
N ASP A 82 7.75 -12.71 14.22
CA ASP A 82 8.48 -11.69 15.01
C ASP A 82 8.69 -10.36 14.27
N VAL A 83 7.78 -9.99 13.35
CA VAL A 83 7.83 -8.71 12.64
C VAL A 83 7.40 -7.60 13.58
N PRO A 84 8.23 -6.54 13.79
CA PRO A 84 7.88 -5.43 14.67
C PRO A 84 6.62 -4.72 14.23
N HIS A 85 5.64 -4.62 15.11
CA HIS A 85 4.37 -3.94 14.86
C HIS A 85 3.79 -3.36 16.15
N LYS A 86 2.85 -2.43 16.04
CA LYS A 86 2.15 -1.83 17.19
C LYS A 86 0.69 -1.54 16.85
N HIS A 87 -0.19 -1.91 17.76
CA HIS A 87 -1.58 -1.45 17.79
C HIS A 87 -1.65 -0.04 18.40
N THR A 88 -1.28 0.98 17.61
CA THR A 88 -1.26 2.36 18.11
C THR A 88 -2.66 2.97 18.23
N GLY A 89 -3.64 2.38 17.58
CA GLY A 89 -4.91 3.03 17.32
C GLY A 89 -4.78 4.18 16.32
N LYS A 90 -5.94 4.70 15.90
CA LYS A 90 -6.04 5.87 15.02
C LYS A 90 -7.20 6.74 15.47
N LEU A 91 -6.96 8.04 15.56
CA LEU A 91 -7.98 9.07 15.78
C LEU A 91 -8.28 9.76 14.45
N ILE A 92 -9.51 9.66 13.97
CA ILE A 92 -10.02 10.46 12.86
C ILE A 92 -10.76 11.63 13.48
N VAL A 93 -10.34 12.87 13.20
CA VAL A 93 -10.77 14.03 13.96
C VAL A 93 -11.65 14.98 13.13
N ALA A 94 -12.73 15.45 13.75
CA ALA A 94 -13.59 16.52 13.27
C ALA A 94 -13.23 17.81 14.01
N THR A 95 -12.89 18.87 13.27
CA THR A 95 -12.47 20.17 13.80
C THR A 95 -13.53 21.24 13.67
N SER A 96 -14.70 20.90 13.13
CA SER A 96 -15.85 21.77 12.96
C SER A 96 -17.16 20.99 13.08
N ALA A 97 -18.28 21.69 13.32
CA ALA A 97 -19.61 21.07 13.36
C ALA A 97 -19.99 20.38 12.05
N ALA A 98 -19.59 20.92 10.90
CA ALA A 98 -19.80 20.28 9.59
C ALA A 98 -19.02 18.97 9.47
N ASP A 99 -17.84 18.89 10.06
CA ASP A 99 -17.02 17.68 10.09
C ASP A 99 -17.61 16.61 11.02
N GLU A 100 -18.29 16.99 12.08
CA GLU A 100 -18.92 16.02 13.00
C GLU A 100 -19.93 15.11 12.29
N GLU A 101 -20.85 15.68 11.49
CA GLU A 101 -21.84 14.87 10.79
C GLU A 101 -21.20 13.94 9.75
N ARG A 102 -20.16 14.42 9.07
CA ARG A 102 -19.36 13.58 8.16
C ARG A 102 -18.68 12.45 8.92
N LEU A 103 -18.10 12.72 10.08
CA LEU A 103 -17.46 11.71 10.93
C LEU A 103 -18.44 10.65 11.42
N ARG A 104 -19.66 11.06 11.83
CA ARG A 104 -20.74 10.14 12.22
C ARG A 104 -21.18 9.25 11.05
N THR A 105 -21.21 9.80 9.84
CA THR A 105 -21.50 9.03 8.62
C THR A 105 -20.41 8.00 8.34
N ILE A 106 -19.13 8.37 8.47
CA ILE A 106 -18.00 7.44 8.37
C ILE A 106 -18.10 6.34 9.43
N ALA A 107 -18.44 6.69 10.67
CA ALA A 107 -18.59 5.72 11.75
C ALA A 107 -19.72 4.71 11.51
N ARG A 108 -20.84 5.14 10.94
CA ARG A 108 -21.94 4.25 10.54
C ARG A 108 -21.48 3.32 9.43
N HIS A 109 -20.92 3.86 8.35
CA HIS A 109 -20.39 3.08 7.23
C HIS A 109 -19.36 2.05 7.69
N ALA A 110 -18.39 2.44 8.51
CA ALA A 110 -17.36 1.55 9.03
C ALA A 110 -17.93 0.38 9.84
N ARG A 111 -19.00 0.60 10.59
CA ARG A 111 -19.74 -0.45 11.29
C ARG A 111 -20.42 -1.39 10.32
N ASP A 112 -21.09 -0.85 9.30
CA ASP A 112 -21.84 -1.63 8.31
C ASP A 112 -20.93 -2.56 7.51
N VAL A 113 -19.69 -2.13 7.22
CA VAL A 113 -18.68 -2.95 6.51
C VAL A 113 -17.87 -3.85 7.45
N GLY A 114 -18.06 -3.77 8.76
CA GLY A 114 -17.33 -4.60 9.73
C GLY A 114 -15.85 -4.20 9.92
N ALA A 115 -15.54 -2.89 9.81
CA ALA A 115 -14.18 -2.36 9.94
C ALA A 115 -13.61 -2.37 11.39
N GLY A 116 -14.18 -3.16 12.28
CA GLY A 116 -13.77 -3.33 13.68
C GLY A 116 -14.57 -2.46 14.66
N ASP A 117 -14.19 -2.51 15.94
CA ASP A 117 -14.88 -1.83 17.04
C ASP A 117 -14.49 -0.35 17.13
N LEU A 118 -15.09 0.48 16.25
CA LEU A 118 -14.84 1.91 16.27
C LEU A 118 -15.68 2.62 17.34
N ARG A 119 -15.07 3.57 18.03
CA ARG A 119 -15.72 4.37 19.09
C ARG A 119 -15.69 5.86 18.77
N LEU A 120 -16.86 6.49 18.77
CA LEU A 120 -16.94 7.97 18.80
C LEU A 120 -16.53 8.47 20.18
N MET A 121 -15.72 9.53 20.20
CA MET A 121 -15.18 10.17 21.39
C MET A 121 -15.41 11.66 21.28
N THR A 122 -15.77 12.28 22.40
CA THR A 122 -15.80 13.74 22.52
C THR A 122 -14.39 14.33 22.38
N GLY A 123 -14.28 15.61 22.03
CA GLY A 123 -13.00 16.31 22.00
C GLY A 123 -12.27 16.30 23.36
N ILE A 124 -13.00 16.19 24.49
CA ILE A 124 -12.43 16.05 25.83
C ILE A 124 -11.74 14.68 25.96
N GLU A 125 -12.46 13.60 25.68
CA GLU A 125 -11.91 12.24 25.73
C GLU A 125 -10.71 12.06 24.75
N ALA A 126 -10.78 12.69 23.57
CA ALA A 126 -9.68 12.66 22.60
C ALA A 126 -8.42 13.36 23.14
N ARG A 127 -8.58 14.47 23.86
CA ARG A 127 -7.46 15.19 24.52
C ARG A 127 -6.87 14.42 25.71
N GLU A 128 -7.62 13.58 26.38
CA GLU A 128 -7.06 12.69 27.41
C GLU A 128 -6.03 11.71 26.80
N GLN A 129 -6.26 11.26 25.55
CA GLN A 129 -5.32 10.42 24.82
C GLN A 129 -4.20 11.24 24.18
N GLU A 130 -4.52 12.37 23.53
CA GLU A 130 -3.59 13.23 22.80
C GLU A 130 -3.77 14.69 23.28
N PRO A 131 -3.03 15.14 24.32
CA PRO A 131 -3.28 16.43 24.99
C PRO A 131 -3.18 17.65 24.09
N GLU A 132 -2.34 17.63 23.07
CA GLU A 132 -2.13 18.73 22.12
C GLU A 132 -3.22 18.79 21.02
N LEU A 133 -4.11 17.79 20.99
CA LEU A 133 -5.13 17.66 19.95
C LEU A 133 -6.27 18.67 20.15
N ARG A 134 -6.68 19.31 19.07
CA ARG A 134 -7.88 20.13 18.99
C ARG A 134 -8.91 19.52 18.06
N CYS A 135 -10.01 19.03 18.60
CA CYS A 135 -11.16 18.54 17.84
C CYS A 135 -12.44 18.67 18.65
N GLU A 136 -13.58 18.68 17.99
CA GLU A 136 -14.92 18.63 18.58
C GLU A 136 -15.35 17.19 18.83
N LEU A 137 -15.07 16.31 17.86
CA LEU A 137 -15.39 14.89 17.88
C LEU A 137 -14.21 14.10 17.28
N ALA A 138 -13.98 12.89 17.76
CA ALA A 138 -13.04 11.95 17.17
C ALA A 138 -13.69 10.58 16.99
N LEU A 139 -13.22 9.82 15.98
CA LEU A 139 -13.52 8.41 15.80
C LEU A 139 -12.24 7.61 16.05
N HIS A 140 -12.25 6.82 17.11
CA HIS A 140 -11.15 5.95 17.46
C HIS A 140 -11.27 4.60 16.75
N SER A 141 -10.20 4.18 16.07
CA SER A 141 -10.06 2.89 15.41
C SER A 141 -8.97 2.10 16.12
N PRO A 142 -9.31 1.18 17.02
CA PRO A 142 -8.33 0.45 17.85
C PRO A 142 -7.50 -0.56 17.04
N THR A 143 -8.04 -1.10 15.95
CA THR A 143 -7.37 -2.10 15.09
C THR A 143 -6.42 -1.48 14.07
N SER A 144 -6.35 -0.14 13.99
CA SER A 144 -5.31 0.54 13.22
C SER A 144 -3.99 0.55 13.99
N GLY A 145 -2.89 0.52 13.26
CA GLY A 145 -1.57 0.55 13.87
C GLY A 145 -0.45 0.74 12.85
N VAL A 146 0.73 0.32 13.20
CA VAL A 146 1.94 0.42 12.35
C VAL A 146 2.71 -0.88 12.34
N VAL A 147 3.39 -1.14 11.23
CA VAL A 147 4.26 -2.30 11.03
C VAL A 147 5.61 -1.84 10.48
N ASP A 148 6.68 -2.54 10.84
CA ASP A 148 7.95 -2.42 10.14
C ASP A 148 7.83 -3.09 8.78
N VAL A 149 7.78 -2.25 7.74
CA VAL A 149 7.58 -2.72 6.36
C VAL A 149 8.80 -3.48 5.84
N HIS A 150 10.01 -3.12 6.28
CA HIS A 150 11.24 -3.78 5.85
C HIS A 150 11.32 -5.19 6.43
N GLU A 151 11.03 -5.34 7.72
CA GLU A 151 10.99 -6.64 8.38
C GLU A 151 9.84 -7.51 7.86
N LEU A 152 8.69 -6.93 7.54
CA LEU A 152 7.60 -7.64 6.86
C LEU A 152 8.04 -8.19 5.50
N ILE A 153 8.72 -7.39 4.69
CA ILE A 153 9.23 -7.81 3.38
C ILE A 153 10.29 -8.89 3.55
N ALA A 154 11.23 -8.73 4.50
CA ALA A 154 12.26 -9.71 4.79
C ALA A 154 11.68 -11.05 5.23
N SER A 155 10.67 -11.03 6.10
CA SER A 155 9.98 -12.24 6.55
C SER A 155 9.26 -12.97 5.41
N LEU A 156 8.63 -12.24 4.48
CA LEU A 156 8.00 -12.83 3.29
C LEU A 156 9.04 -13.49 2.36
N VAL A 157 10.16 -12.81 2.11
CA VAL A 157 11.26 -13.39 1.31
C VAL A 157 11.79 -14.66 1.96
N HIS A 158 12.01 -14.63 3.28
CA HIS A 158 12.46 -15.82 4.02
C HIS A 158 11.49 -16.98 3.86
N GLN A 159 10.20 -16.75 4.04
CA GLN A 159 9.18 -17.81 3.94
C GLN A 159 9.01 -18.36 2.50
N ILE A 160 9.26 -17.55 1.48
CA ILE A 160 9.31 -18.01 0.08
C ILE A 160 10.48 -18.96 -0.12
N ILE A 161 11.66 -18.63 0.39
CA ILE A 161 12.88 -19.44 0.28
C ILE A 161 12.74 -20.75 1.07
N GLU A 162 12.18 -20.72 2.28
CA GLU A 162 11.88 -21.92 3.08
C GLU A 162 10.89 -22.90 2.39
N ALA A 163 10.08 -22.37 1.45
CA ALA A 163 9.18 -23.16 0.62
C ALA A 163 9.77 -23.46 -0.79
N ASP A 164 11.08 -23.50 -0.92
CA ASP A 164 11.83 -23.77 -2.17
C ASP A 164 11.55 -22.77 -3.31
N GLY A 165 10.95 -21.63 -3.03
CA GLY A 165 10.79 -20.54 -3.97
C GLY A 165 12.08 -19.71 -4.12
N MET A 166 12.20 -18.98 -5.23
CA MET A 166 13.37 -18.14 -5.51
C MET A 166 12.97 -16.68 -5.71
N VAL A 167 13.80 -15.75 -5.22
CA VAL A 167 13.67 -14.31 -5.48
C VAL A 167 14.94 -13.83 -6.16
N VAL A 168 14.82 -13.40 -7.41
CA VAL A 168 15.94 -12.97 -8.25
C VAL A 168 15.85 -11.46 -8.45
N TYR A 169 16.93 -10.78 -8.04
CA TYR A 169 17.07 -9.32 -8.14
C TYR A 169 17.84 -8.93 -9.40
N HIS A 170 17.90 -7.61 -9.69
CA HIS A 170 18.57 -7.05 -10.87
C HIS A 170 18.05 -7.64 -12.20
N THR A 171 16.82 -8.11 -12.24
CA THR A 171 16.26 -8.82 -13.39
C THR A 171 14.95 -8.17 -13.82
N GLY A 172 15.01 -7.41 -14.88
CA GLY A 172 13.86 -6.77 -15.52
C GLY A 172 13.11 -7.71 -16.46
N VAL A 173 11.78 -7.59 -16.50
CA VAL A 173 10.96 -8.32 -17.50
C VAL A 173 10.74 -7.45 -18.72
N ASP A 174 11.21 -7.91 -19.88
CA ASP A 174 11.12 -7.19 -21.15
C ASP A 174 9.87 -7.54 -21.93
N SER A 175 9.50 -8.82 -21.94
CA SER A 175 8.26 -9.27 -22.57
C SER A 175 7.67 -10.49 -21.85
N VAL A 176 6.36 -10.65 -22.02
CA VAL A 176 5.62 -11.83 -21.56
C VAL A 176 4.75 -12.28 -22.74
N ARG A 177 4.96 -13.45 -23.28
CA ARG A 177 4.27 -13.92 -24.48
C ARG A 177 3.63 -15.29 -24.26
N LYS A 178 2.35 -15.40 -24.58
CA LYS A 178 1.61 -16.66 -24.49
C LYS A 178 2.11 -17.64 -25.56
N THR A 179 2.28 -18.89 -25.19
CA THR A 179 2.61 -20.02 -26.05
C THR A 179 1.65 -21.18 -25.77
N GLU A 180 1.74 -22.27 -26.54
CA GLU A 180 0.96 -23.49 -26.26
C GLU A 180 1.38 -24.17 -24.95
N ALA A 181 2.65 -24.02 -24.55
CA ALA A 181 3.22 -24.66 -23.36
C ALA A 181 3.10 -23.78 -22.08
N GLY A 182 2.63 -22.53 -22.21
CA GLY A 182 2.54 -21.56 -21.09
C GLY A 182 2.94 -20.15 -21.51
N TRP A 183 3.63 -19.45 -20.65
CA TRP A 183 4.07 -18.06 -20.80
C TRP A 183 5.58 -18.01 -20.97
N LEU A 184 6.06 -17.53 -22.09
CA LEU A 184 7.48 -17.24 -22.29
C LEU A 184 7.76 -15.85 -21.74
N VAL A 185 8.58 -15.78 -20.69
CA VAL A 185 9.01 -14.54 -20.02
C VAL A 185 10.45 -14.27 -20.44
N GLN A 186 10.67 -13.14 -21.11
CA GLN A 186 12.00 -12.65 -21.47
C GLN A 186 12.46 -11.63 -20.45
N THR A 187 13.70 -11.76 -20.02
CA THR A 187 14.29 -10.91 -18.99
C THR A 187 15.67 -10.43 -19.40
N THR A 188 16.03 -9.24 -18.91
CA THR A 188 17.41 -8.73 -19.00
C THR A 188 17.91 -8.41 -17.59
N ASP A 189 19.10 -8.88 -17.25
CA ASP A 189 19.75 -8.55 -15.99
C ASP A 189 20.52 -7.22 -16.06
N SER A 190 21.07 -6.77 -14.90
CA SER A 190 21.84 -5.52 -14.82
C SER A 190 23.16 -5.53 -15.61
N THR A 191 23.61 -6.68 -16.10
CA THR A 191 24.80 -6.81 -16.96
C THR A 191 24.45 -6.76 -18.44
N GLY A 192 23.14 -6.75 -18.78
CA GLY A 192 22.63 -6.84 -20.15
C GLY A 192 22.50 -8.28 -20.65
N SER A 193 22.64 -9.29 -19.79
CA SER A 193 22.45 -10.68 -20.16
C SER A 193 20.95 -10.99 -20.27
N GLU A 194 20.55 -11.58 -21.39
CA GLU A 194 19.17 -11.95 -21.66
C GLU A 194 18.92 -13.41 -21.28
N MET A 195 17.73 -13.69 -20.73
CA MET A 195 17.28 -15.03 -20.38
C MET A 195 15.81 -15.20 -20.75
N GLU A 196 15.45 -16.42 -21.16
CA GLU A 196 14.07 -16.83 -21.40
C GLU A 196 13.65 -17.92 -20.42
N LEU A 197 12.48 -17.71 -19.81
CA LEU A 197 11.85 -18.65 -18.89
C LEU A 197 10.49 -19.08 -19.45
N LEU A 198 10.16 -20.35 -19.34
CA LEU A 198 8.81 -20.83 -19.60
C LEU A 198 8.06 -20.99 -18.28
N ALA A 199 7.00 -20.22 -18.06
CA ALA A 199 6.17 -20.26 -16.88
C ALA A 199 4.78 -20.81 -17.20
N ARG A 200 4.24 -21.70 -16.38
CA ARG A 200 2.85 -22.13 -16.52
C ARG A 200 1.87 -21.01 -16.12
N ARG A 201 2.28 -20.17 -15.17
CA ARG A 201 1.48 -19.09 -14.60
C ARG A 201 2.31 -17.84 -14.40
N VAL A 202 1.68 -16.67 -14.53
CA VAL A 202 2.36 -15.38 -14.32
C VAL A 202 1.48 -14.46 -13.46
N VAL A 203 2.06 -13.86 -12.43
CA VAL A 203 1.45 -12.80 -11.65
C VAL A 203 2.16 -11.48 -11.94
N ASN A 204 1.44 -10.53 -12.52
CA ASN A 204 1.92 -9.19 -12.74
C ASN A 204 1.62 -8.32 -11.50
N SER A 205 2.61 -8.11 -10.65
CA SER A 205 2.57 -7.24 -9.47
C SER A 205 3.59 -6.10 -9.56
N ALA A 206 3.85 -5.62 -10.79
CA ALA A 206 4.89 -4.64 -11.11
C ALA A 206 4.56 -3.18 -10.72
N GLY A 207 3.63 -2.94 -9.81
CA GLY A 207 3.35 -1.63 -9.22
C GLY A 207 3.09 -0.53 -10.25
N LEU A 208 3.94 0.50 -10.30
CA LEU A 208 3.85 1.59 -11.29
C LEU A 208 4.01 1.12 -12.73
N SER A 209 4.69 0.00 -12.96
CA SER A 209 4.89 -0.60 -14.28
C SER A 209 3.85 -1.67 -14.65
N ALA A 210 2.85 -1.91 -13.81
CA ALA A 210 1.89 -3.02 -14.02
C ALA A 210 1.12 -2.92 -15.33
N LEU A 211 0.74 -1.71 -15.79
CA LEU A 211 0.11 -1.52 -17.10
C LEU A 211 1.06 -1.78 -18.28
N ASP A 212 2.35 -1.49 -18.12
CA ASP A 212 3.33 -1.78 -19.16
C ASP A 212 3.55 -3.30 -19.31
N VAL A 213 3.61 -4.01 -18.19
CA VAL A 213 3.66 -5.48 -18.21
C VAL A 213 2.39 -6.06 -18.83
N ALA A 214 1.20 -5.53 -18.51
CA ALA A 214 -0.05 -5.96 -19.13
C ALA A 214 -0.07 -5.73 -20.65
N ARG A 215 0.50 -4.61 -21.13
CA ARG A 215 0.68 -4.33 -22.55
C ARG A 215 1.66 -5.31 -23.20
N LYS A 216 2.81 -5.52 -22.56
CA LYS A 216 3.86 -6.45 -23.01
C LYS A 216 3.38 -7.91 -23.06
N SER A 217 2.39 -8.29 -22.24
CA SER A 217 1.78 -9.63 -22.28
C SER A 217 0.77 -9.81 -23.42
N GLY A 218 0.55 -8.77 -24.24
CA GLY A 218 -0.41 -8.80 -25.35
C GLY A 218 -1.88 -8.65 -24.92
N LEU A 219 -2.15 -8.20 -23.69
CA LEU A 219 -3.53 -7.92 -23.27
C LEU A 219 -4.11 -6.80 -24.14
N ALA A 220 -5.24 -7.08 -24.81
CA ALA A 220 -5.87 -6.15 -25.74
C ALA A 220 -6.28 -4.84 -25.05
N GLU A 221 -6.27 -3.72 -25.79
CA GLU A 221 -6.61 -2.41 -25.24
C GLU A 221 -8.03 -2.36 -24.67
N ALA A 222 -8.99 -3.03 -25.32
CA ALA A 222 -10.36 -3.14 -24.84
C ALA A 222 -10.48 -3.88 -23.49
N GLU A 223 -9.54 -4.77 -23.17
CA GLU A 223 -9.49 -5.50 -21.90
C GLU A 223 -8.70 -4.77 -20.81
N ARG A 224 -8.02 -3.68 -21.15
CA ARG A 224 -7.22 -2.84 -20.22
C ARG A 224 -7.62 -1.37 -20.29
N PRO A 225 -8.87 -1.01 -19.94
CA PRO A 225 -9.37 0.38 -20.05
C PRO A 225 -8.78 1.31 -19.01
N TRP A 226 -7.81 0.83 -18.21
CA TRP A 226 -7.24 1.59 -17.11
C TRP A 226 -6.09 2.47 -17.57
N ARG A 227 -6.00 3.62 -16.90
CA ARG A 227 -4.84 4.52 -16.95
C ARG A 227 -4.30 4.67 -15.54
N LEU A 228 -2.96 4.64 -15.41
CA LEU A 228 -2.29 4.98 -14.17
C LEU A 228 -1.99 6.49 -14.15
N TYR A 229 -2.31 7.09 -13.01
CA TYR A 229 -2.00 8.48 -12.70
C TYR A 229 -1.04 8.48 -11.51
N PRO A 230 0.28 8.62 -11.73
CA PRO A 230 1.23 8.67 -10.65
C PRO A 230 0.90 9.84 -9.72
N CYS A 231 0.67 9.53 -8.43
CA CYS A 231 0.33 10.53 -7.43
C CYS A 231 1.37 10.49 -6.29
N LYS A 232 2.24 11.49 -6.29
CA LYS A 232 3.28 11.69 -5.30
C LYS A 232 2.66 12.07 -3.97
N GLY A 233 3.24 11.57 -2.89
CA GLY A 233 2.92 11.94 -1.51
C GLY A 233 4.20 12.22 -0.77
N SER A 234 4.40 13.47 -0.36
CA SER A 234 5.57 13.91 0.37
C SER A 234 5.36 13.79 1.87
N TYR A 235 6.43 13.52 2.60
CA TYR A 235 6.45 13.44 4.06
C TYR A 235 7.48 14.42 4.63
N PHE A 236 7.12 14.99 5.78
CA PHE A 236 8.00 15.82 6.60
C PHE A 236 8.17 15.20 7.97
N ALA A 237 9.41 15.02 8.39
CA ALA A 237 9.73 14.58 9.74
C ALA A 237 9.40 15.68 10.74
N LEU A 238 8.85 15.32 11.90
CA LEU A 238 8.64 16.22 13.03
C LEU A 238 9.89 16.24 13.91
N GLY A 239 10.46 17.44 14.08
CA GLY A 239 11.58 17.68 14.97
C GLY A 239 11.20 17.48 16.46
N SER A 240 12.21 17.44 17.32
CA SER A 240 12.04 17.25 18.78
C SER A 240 11.26 18.39 19.47
N SER A 241 11.28 19.61 18.89
CA SER A 241 10.54 20.78 19.35
C SER A 241 9.07 20.79 18.91
N ALA A 242 8.67 19.89 18.00
CA ALA A 242 7.27 19.80 17.55
C ALA A 242 6.33 19.39 18.69
N PRO A 243 5.04 19.78 18.62
CA PRO A 243 4.03 19.34 19.56
C PRO A 243 4.07 17.84 19.76
N LYS A 244 3.99 17.38 21.00
CA LYS A 244 4.09 15.96 21.33
C LYS A 244 2.76 15.26 21.07
N THR A 245 2.76 14.26 20.21
CA THR A 245 1.72 13.24 20.15
C THR A 245 2.18 12.01 20.91
N ARG A 246 1.28 11.29 21.57
CA ARG A 246 1.67 10.13 22.38
C ARG A 246 1.98 8.93 21.48
N ASN A 247 0.97 8.30 20.93
CA ASN A 247 1.19 7.14 20.07
C ASN A 247 0.15 6.99 18.97
N SER A 248 -0.93 7.79 18.98
CA SER A 248 -2.03 7.61 18.02
C SER A 248 -1.65 8.14 16.64
N LEU A 249 -2.15 7.46 15.63
CA LEU A 249 -2.20 8.01 14.28
C LEU A 249 -3.32 9.06 14.24
N ILE A 250 -3.02 10.28 13.84
CA ILE A 250 -4.00 11.39 13.84
C ILE A 250 -4.32 11.78 12.40
N TYR A 251 -5.57 11.60 12.02
CA TYR A 251 -6.06 11.82 10.67
C TYR A 251 -7.17 12.87 10.66
N PRO A 252 -7.07 13.94 9.86
CA PRO A 252 -8.23 14.76 9.57
C PRO A 252 -9.24 13.98 8.73
N LEU A 253 -10.43 14.55 8.54
CA LEU A 253 -11.40 13.99 7.60
C LEU A 253 -10.89 14.08 6.16
N PRO A 254 -11.21 13.11 5.30
CA PRO A 254 -10.88 13.15 3.88
C PRO A 254 -11.41 14.44 3.23
N SER A 255 -10.57 15.10 2.42
CA SER A 255 -10.93 16.30 1.66
C SER A 255 -10.23 16.28 0.29
N GLY A 256 -10.94 16.68 -0.77
CA GLY A 256 -10.37 17.03 -2.07
C GLY A 256 -9.47 15.96 -2.71
N GLY A 257 -9.88 14.68 -2.72
CA GLY A 257 -9.13 13.61 -3.41
C GLY A 257 -8.05 12.91 -2.59
N GLY A 258 -7.91 13.23 -1.29
CA GLY A 258 -6.98 12.58 -0.36
C GLY A 258 -7.49 12.54 1.06
N LEU A 259 -6.77 11.82 1.95
CA LEU A 259 -7.09 11.75 3.38
C LEU A 259 -6.60 12.99 4.18
N GLY A 260 -6.06 14.01 3.51
CA GLY A 260 -5.41 15.15 4.16
C GLY A 260 -4.00 14.83 4.67
N VAL A 261 -3.31 15.82 5.23
CA VAL A 261 -2.00 15.61 5.87
C VAL A 261 -2.22 14.99 7.24
N HIS A 262 -1.69 13.81 7.47
CA HIS A 262 -1.80 13.07 8.73
C HIS A 262 -0.60 13.30 9.63
N ILE A 263 -0.74 12.99 10.92
CA ILE A 263 0.41 12.68 11.78
C ILE A 263 0.46 11.16 11.94
N THR A 264 1.61 10.60 11.61
CA THR A 264 1.91 9.18 11.81
C THR A 264 3.17 9.02 12.65
N ALA A 265 3.23 7.95 13.43
CA ALA A 265 4.45 7.51 14.08
C ALA A 265 4.85 6.16 13.48
N ASP A 266 6.13 5.93 13.24
CA ASP A 266 6.64 4.62 12.85
C ASP A 266 6.86 3.71 14.09
N ILE A 267 7.39 2.51 13.82
CA ILE A 267 7.63 1.51 14.87
C ILE A 267 8.65 1.98 15.93
N THR A 268 9.55 2.91 15.58
CA THR A 268 10.54 3.50 16.49
C THR A 268 9.98 4.67 17.29
N GLY A 269 8.83 5.21 16.90
CA GLY A 269 8.23 6.41 17.45
C GLY A 269 8.62 7.71 16.73
N SER A 270 9.37 7.62 15.62
CA SER A 270 9.67 8.77 14.77
C SER A 270 8.37 9.24 14.10
N ARG A 271 8.12 10.55 14.15
CA ARG A 271 6.83 11.13 13.72
C ARG A 271 6.99 11.89 12.41
N ARG A 272 5.94 11.80 11.58
CA ARG A 272 5.87 12.44 10.27
C ARG A 272 4.53 13.12 10.06
N ALA A 273 4.56 14.26 9.38
CA ALA A 273 3.39 14.87 8.75
C ALA A 273 3.33 14.42 7.28
N GLY A 274 2.18 13.97 6.84
CA GLY A 274 2.01 13.48 5.46
C GLY A 274 1.27 12.15 5.38
N PRO A 275 1.10 11.65 4.14
CA PRO A 275 1.49 12.32 2.90
C PRO A 275 0.45 13.32 2.42
N ASP A 276 0.85 14.22 1.52
CA ASP A 276 -0.05 14.97 0.68
C ASP A 276 -0.41 14.19 -0.60
N ALA A 277 -0.95 14.90 -1.61
CA ALA A 277 -1.29 14.32 -2.90
C ALA A 277 -0.98 15.31 -4.03
N GLU A 278 -0.07 14.91 -4.93
CA GLU A 278 0.36 15.67 -6.08
C GLU A 278 0.45 14.73 -7.29
N PHE A 279 -0.36 15.00 -8.33
CA PHE A 279 -0.25 14.26 -9.58
C PHE A 279 0.98 14.73 -10.35
N ILE A 280 1.76 13.79 -10.87
CA ILE A 280 3.02 14.03 -11.56
C ILE A 280 3.07 13.26 -12.88
N ASP A 281 3.71 13.84 -13.89
CA ASP A 281 3.92 13.18 -15.18
C ASP A 281 5.23 12.39 -15.24
N THR A 282 6.21 12.80 -14.44
CA THR A 282 7.53 12.16 -14.37
C THR A 282 7.78 11.65 -12.96
N ILE A 283 8.30 10.43 -12.85
CA ILE A 283 8.67 9.82 -11.55
C ILE A 283 9.82 10.64 -10.94
N ASP A 284 9.51 11.30 -9.83
CA ASP A 284 10.44 12.09 -9.03
C ASP A 284 10.15 11.92 -7.54
N TYR A 285 11.14 11.50 -6.79
CA TYR A 285 11.06 11.25 -5.35
C TYR A 285 11.62 12.39 -4.49
N SER A 286 12.01 13.52 -5.07
CA SER A 286 12.45 14.70 -4.31
C SER A 286 11.31 15.25 -3.44
N VAL A 287 11.63 15.85 -2.31
CA VAL A 287 10.67 16.57 -1.46
C VAL A 287 11.00 18.04 -1.48
N ASP A 288 10.04 18.86 -1.91
CA ASP A 288 10.18 20.31 -1.95
C ASP A 288 10.02 20.90 -0.55
N GLU A 289 11.11 21.47 -0.01
CA GLU A 289 11.18 22.07 1.31
C GLU A 289 10.18 23.25 1.48
N SER A 290 9.92 24.00 0.42
CA SER A 290 9.00 25.14 0.47
C SER A 290 7.56 24.76 0.84
N ARG A 291 7.21 23.48 0.75
CA ARG A 291 5.88 22.95 1.12
C ARG A 291 5.67 22.83 2.63
N ALA A 292 6.71 23.03 3.46
CA ALA A 292 6.60 22.95 4.94
C ALA A 292 5.52 23.87 5.50
N GLU A 293 5.36 25.09 4.95
CA GLU A 293 4.31 26.02 5.36
C GLU A 293 2.91 25.42 5.16
N ARG A 294 2.62 24.89 3.97
CA ARG A 294 1.35 24.26 3.63
C ARG A 294 1.05 23.03 4.50
N PHE A 295 2.09 22.25 4.81
CA PHE A 295 1.95 21.09 5.70
C PHE A 295 1.63 21.55 7.13
N ALA A 296 2.33 22.57 7.64
CA ALA A 296 2.08 23.13 8.95
C ALA A 296 0.65 23.71 9.05
N GLU A 297 0.18 24.45 8.05
CA GLU A 297 -1.20 24.97 7.99
C GLU A 297 -2.24 23.83 8.02
N ALA A 298 -2.03 22.76 7.27
CA ALA A 298 -2.94 21.63 7.24
C ALA A 298 -3.01 20.92 8.60
N VAL A 299 -1.87 20.71 9.25
CA VAL A 299 -1.76 20.05 10.56
C VAL A 299 -2.25 20.96 11.69
N ALA A 300 -2.04 22.29 11.62
CA ALA A 300 -2.45 23.24 12.63
C ALA A 300 -3.98 23.27 12.89
N ARG A 301 -4.76 22.76 11.94
CA ARG A 301 -6.22 22.61 12.09
C ARG A 301 -6.59 21.72 13.28
N TYR A 302 -5.76 20.72 13.58
CA TYR A 302 -6.00 19.75 14.66
C TYR A 302 -4.85 19.66 15.68
N LEU A 303 -3.64 20.15 15.33
CA LEU A 303 -2.50 20.36 16.24
C LEU A 303 -2.06 21.83 16.19
N PRO A 304 -2.72 22.76 16.89
CA PRO A 304 -2.53 24.20 16.70
C PRO A 304 -1.13 24.73 16.98
N ALA A 305 -0.34 24.01 17.77
CA ALA A 305 1.02 24.42 18.14
C ALA A 305 2.07 24.08 17.07
N ILE A 306 1.71 23.33 15.99
CA ILE A 306 2.66 23.03 14.89
C ILE A 306 3.05 24.31 14.15
N ARG A 307 4.30 24.39 13.69
CA ARG A 307 4.86 25.51 12.92
C ARG A 307 5.75 24.93 11.80
N PRO A 308 6.03 25.70 10.72
CA PRO A 308 6.90 25.25 9.63
C PRO A 308 8.30 24.81 10.11
N GLU A 309 8.89 25.51 11.08
CA GLU A 309 10.20 25.19 11.66
C GLU A 309 10.26 23.85 12.41
N HIS A 310 9.11 23.24 12.68
CA HIS A 310 9.03 21.88 13.24
C HIS A 310 9.13 20.77 12.19
N LEU A 311 9.10 21.12 10.89
CA LEU A 311 8.99 20.21 9.77
C LEU A 311 10.27 20.22 8.95
N THR A 312 10.84 19.05 8.72
CA THR A 312 12.01 18.87 7.84
C THR A 312 11.63 17.88 6.74
N PRO A 313 11.98 18.17 5.45
CA PRO A 313 11.75 17.21 4.37
C PRO A 313 12.30 15.83 4.72
N ASP A 314 11.52 14.78 4.46
CA ASP A 314 11.94 13.39 4.71
C ASP A 314 11.96 12.61 3.39
N TYR A 315 10.93 11.88 3.07
CA TYR A 315 10.85 11.13 1.81
C TYR A 315 9.51 11.35 1.09
N SER A 316 9.42 10.85 -0.12
CA SER A 316 8.15 10.77 -0.85
C SER A 316 7.91 9.36 -1.38
N GLY A 317 6.64 9.02 -1.60
CA GLY A 317 6.19 7.83 -2.29
C GLY A 317 5.28 8.19 -3.46
N ILE A 318 5.14 7.29 -4.43
CA ILE A 318 4.29 7.51 -5.60
C ILE A 318 3.24 6.42 -5.67
N ARG A 319 1.97 6.83 -5.64
CA ARG A 319 0.81 5.92 -5.69
C ARG A 319 0.42 5.67 -7.15
N PRO A 320 0.19 4.41 -7.56
CA PRO A 320 -0.32 4.06 -8.89
C PRO A 320 -1.84 4.25 -8.95
N LYS A 321 -2.34 5.49 -8.90
CA LYS A 321 -3.78 5.73 -8.87
C LYS A 321 -4.44 5.42 -10.22
N LEU A 322 -5.67 4.91 -10.17
CA LEU A 322 -6.52 4.68 -11.34
C LEU A 322 -7.54 5.82 -11.57
N VAL A 323 -7.52 6.81 -10.70
CA VAL A 323 -8.34 8.02 -10.80
C VAL A 323 -7.40 9.23 -10.83
N GLY A 324 -7.63 10.12 -11.78
CA GLY A 324 -6.86 11.34 -11.98
C GLY A 324 -7.22 12.47 -11.02
N PRO A 325 -6.75 13.70 -11.32
CA PRO A 325 -6.96 14.89 -10.49
C PRO A 325 -8.43 15.28 -10.30
N GLU A 326 -9.30 14.86 -11.21
CA GLU A 326 -10.75 15.09 -11.15
C GLU A 326 -11.41 14.41 -9.95
N GLY A 327 -10.70 13.48 -9.33
CA GLY A 327 -11.18 12.75 -8.15
C GLY A 327 -12.14 11.60 -8.49
N GLY A 328 -12.63 10.94 -7.45
CA GLY A 328 -13.49 9.78 -7.55
C GLY A 328 -12.93 8.56 -6.80
N PHE A 329 -13.59 7.43 -6.96
CA PHE A 329 -13.18 6.15 -6.40
C PHE A 329 -12.79 5.19 -7.53
N ALA A 330 -11.65 4.52 -7.38
CA ALA A 330 -11.31 3.32 -8.13
C ALA A 330 -10.89 2.22 -7.18
N ASP A 331 -11.39 1.03 -7.44
CA ASP A 331 -11.02 -0.16 -6.68
C ASP A 331 -9.69 -0.74 -7.17
N PHE A 332 -9.17 -1.72 -6.46
CA PHE A 332 -8.10 -2.57 -6.95
C PHE A 332 -8.53 -3.34 -8.19
N VAL A 333 -7.68 -3.40 -9.19
CA VAL A 333 -7.86 -4.27 -10.34
C VAL A 333 -7.05 -5.53 -10.12
N ILE A 334 -7.74 -6.64 -9.83
CA ILE A 334 -7.16 -7.98 -9.72
C ILE A 334 -7.91 -8.83 -10.74
N ARG A 335 -7.28 -9.13 -11.88
CA ARG A 335 -7.92 -9.81 -13.00
C ARG A 335 -7.09 -10.94 -13.57
N SER A 336 -7.78 -12.05 -13.82
CA SER A 336 -7.31 -13.14 -14.70
C SER A 336 -8.16 -13.07 -15.97
N PRO A 337 -7.67 -12.47 -17.08
CA PRO A 337 -8.43 -12.36 -18.31
C PRO A 337 -8.66 -13.72 -18.95
N GLU A 338 -9.83 -13.96 -19.54
CA GLU A 338 -10.13 -15.21 -20.27
C GLU A 338 -9.22 -15.39 -21.49
N SER A 339 -8.81 -14.29 -22.13
CA SER A 339 -7.85 -14.27 -23.23
C SER A 339 -6.44 -14.70 -22.80
N GLN A 340 -6.15 -14.62 -21.47
CA GLN A 340 -4.84 -14.89 -20.88
C GLN A 340 -4.92 -15.90 -19.72
N PRO A 341 -5.34 -17.15 -19.94
CA PRO A 341 -5.43 -18.16 -18.88
C PRO A 341 -4.06 -18.40 -18.23
N GLY A 342 -4.06 -18.47 -16.89
CA GLY A 342 -2.84 -18.59 -16.09
C GLY A 342 -2.08 -17.30 -15.84
N MET A 343 -2.59 -16.13 -16.31
CA MET A 343 -2.03 -14.83 -15.99
C MET A 343 -2.99 -14.02 -15.12
N VAL A 344 -2.45 -13.37 -14.08
CA VAL A 344 -3.18 -12.46 -13.21
C VAL A 344 -2.48 -11.09 -13.21
N HIS A 345 -3.26 -10.04 -13.42
CA HIS A 345 -2.78 -8.66 -13.34
C HIS A 345 -3.26 -7.97 -12.08
N LEU A 346 -2.34 -7.32 -11.37
CA LEU A 346 -2.58 -6.48 -10.19
C LEU A 346 -2.28 -5.03 -10.57
N ILE A 347 -3.32 -4.24 -10.84
CA ILE A 347 -3.16 -2.87 -11.36
C ILE A 347 -3.80 -1.88 -10.38
N GLY A 348 -3.14 -0.76 -10.13
CA GLY A 348 -3.65 0.27 -9.24
C GLY A 348 -3.65 -0.13 -7.76
N ILE A 349 -2.75 -1.01 -7.35
CA ILE A 349 -2.64 -1.41 -5.93
C ILE A 349 -1.90 -0.31 -5.16
N GLU A 350 -2.67 0.70 -4.76
CA GLU A 350 -2.27 1.78 -3.85
C GLU A 350 -2.72 1.48 -2.40
N SER A 351 -2.87 2.50 -1.53
CA SER A 351 -3.51 2.29 -0.21
C SER A 351 -4.95 1.75 -0.37
N PRO A 352 -5.29 0.68 0.37
CA PRO A 352 -4.61 0.06 1.50
C PRO A 352 -3.75 -1.19 1.14
N GLY A 353 -3.06 -1.21 0.03
CA GLY A 353 -2.34 -2.38 -0.52
C GLY A 353 -1.36 -3.04 0.45
N LEU A 354 -0.65 -2.26 1.28
CA LEU A 354 0.23 -2.81 2.33
C LEU A 354 -0.57 -3.67 3.31
N THR A 355 -1.61 -3.12 3.89
CA THR A 355 -2.49 -3.85 4.83
C THR A 355 -3.15 -5.06 4.17
N ALA A 356 -3.57 -4.91 2.92
CA ALA A 356 -4.27 -5.93 2.16
C ALA A 356 -3.35 -7.01 1.57
N ALA A 357 -2.02 -6.85 1.63
CA ALA A 357 -1.07 -7.65 0.86
C ALA A 357 -1.26 -9.16 1.02
N LEU A 358 -1.34 -9.66 2.24
CA LEU A 358 -1.54 -11.09 2.52
C LEU A 358 -2.92 -11.60 2.08
N ALA A 359 -3.95 -10.77 2.17
CA ALA A 359 -5.28 -11.12 1.65
C ALA A 359 -5.33 -11.09 0.12
N ILE A 360 -4.58 -10.17 -0.52
CA ILE A 360 -4.41 -10.14 -1.98
C ILE A 360 -3.68 -11.41 -2.42
N GLY A 361 -2.60 -11.81 -1.75
CA GLY A 361 -1.86 -13.04 -2.05
C GLY A 361 -2.77 -14.27 -2.04
N ALA A 362 -3.54 -14.45 -0.98
CA ALA A 362 -4.52 -15.55 -0.87
C ALA A 362 -5.60 -15.47 -1.96
N HIS A 363 -6.10 -14.26 -2.25
CA HIS A 363 -7.10 -14.06 -3.32
C HIS A 363 -6.54 -14.43 -4.70
N VAL A 364 -5.32 -14.01 -5.02
CA VAL A 364 -4.62 -14.35 -6.28
C VAL A 364 -4.36 -15.84 -6.39
N SER A 365 -3.92 -16.48 -5.31
CA SER A 365 -3.68 -17.93 -5.27
C SER A 365 -4.95 -18.73 -5.61
N ASN A 366 -6.15 -18.21 -5.26
CA ASN A 366 -7.43 -18.84 -5.63
C ASN A 366 -7.87 -18.59 -7.09
N LEU A 367 -7.34 -17.54 -7.75
CA LEU A 367 -7.59 -17.26 -9.16
C LEU A 367 -6.70 -18.08 -10.10
N ILE A 368 -5.63 -18.64 -9.58
CA ILE A 368 -4.64 -19.45 -10.31
C ILE A 368 -4.94 -20.92 -10.01
N PRO A 369 -5.38 -21.69 -11.01
CA PRO A 369 -5.69 -23.12 -10.87
C PRO A 369 -4.47 -24.00 -10.63
#